data_219873a6b198daa76ef2d0279c2f4578
#
_entry.id   219873a6b198daa76ef2d0279c2f4578
#
_cell.length_a   1.000
_cell.length_b   1.000
_cell.length_c   1.000
_cell.angle_alpha   90.00
_cell.angle_beta   90.00
_cell.angle_gamma   90.00
#
_symmetry.space_group_name_H-M   'P 1'
#
loop_
_entity.id
_entity.type
_entity.pdbx_description
1 polymer ?
#
loop_
_entity_poly.entity_id
_entity_poly.type
_entity_poly.pdbx_seq_one_letter_code
_entity_poly.pdbx_strand_id
1 'polypeptide(L)'
;MLKIYTDTDTDINPALAAEYGYTLISMPYSVDAKTTYPYVDFETFDGHAFYDMLRGGVLPTTSAISKEQYINYFQEDFKAGNDILYVHFSRAMTNTFDVMDQAIAELKAQYPATRFEEIDTKGITTISYAIVREVGDLYKAGKTLDELLEWAKTEVDKFAMYFFADDLKFFRRSGRVSGLAATMGTLIGVRPLIHMSQEGKMVSVGTAKGRAKAMDYLVDKVGELGDEIEKHRICIGHTDAPELAKEIGRMIEEKYGKQNIEYVYVNPTAGSHCGPNGVGVCFHAKHR
;
A
#
# COMPACT_ATOMS: atom_id res chain seq x y z
N MET A 1 15.84 8.88 20.78
CA MET A 1 15.51 7.47 20.41
C MET A 1 14.81 7.53 19.07
N LEU A 2 15.02 6.52 18.17
CA LEU A 2 14.27 6.46 16.91
C LEU A 2 12.88 5.86 17.15
N LYS A 3 11.86 6.54 16.65
CA LYS A 3 10.47 6.08 16.58
C LYS A 3 10.06 5.90 15.13
N ILE A 4 9.42 4.78 14.83
CA ILE A 4 8.98 4.48 13.47
C ILE A 4 7.46 4.51 13.38
N TYR A 5 6.97 5.08 12.28
CA TYR A 5 5.54 5.24 11.98
C TYR A 5 5.22 4.65 10.61
N THR A 6 4.04 4.15 10.47
CA THR A 6 3.44 3.80 9.17
C THR A 6 1.94 4.11 9.18
N ASP A 7 1.24 3.91 8.10
CA ASP A 7 -0.20 4.16 8.01
C ASP A 7 -0.99 2.94 7.54
N THR A 8 -2.30 3.00 7.69
CA THR A 8 -3.18 1.88 7.33
C THR A 8 -3.26 1.63 5.82
N ASP A 9 -2.90 2.59 4.97
CA ASP A 9 -2.88 2.41 3.50
C ASP A 9 -1.67 1.61 3.03
N THR A 10 -0.75 1.27 3.93
CA THR A 10 0.33 0.29 3.71
C THR A 10 -0.11 -1.16 3.98
N ASP A 11 -1.37 -1.42 4.26
CA ASP A 11 -1.95 -2.72 4.66
C ASP A 11 -1.36 -3.31 5.97
N ILE A 12 -0.56 -2.56 6.70
CA ILE A 12 -0.08 -2.98 8.02
C ILE A 12 -1.23 -2.91 9.02
N ASN A 13 -1.47 -4.02 9.72
CA ASN A 13 -2.45 -4.11 10.79
C ASN A 13 -1.79 -3.88 12.18
N PRO A 14 -2.58 -3.69 13.26
CA PRO A 14 -2.03 -3.44 14.59
C PRO A 14 -1.08 -4.53 15.11
N ALA A 15 -1.31 -5.80 14.79
CA ALA A 15 -0.46 -6.88 15.23
C ALA A 15 0.94 -6.79 14.61
N LEU A 16 1.02 -6.56 13.30
CA LEU A 16 2.29 -6.33 12.61
C LEU A 16 2.96 -5.03 13.02
N ALA A 17 2.18 -3.95 13.20
CA ALA A 17 2.70 -2.69 13.71
C ALA A 17 3.38 -2.89 15.06
N ALA A 18 2.72 -3.59 15.99
CA ALA A 18 3.28 -3.91 17.30
C ALA A 18 4.54 -4.80 17.22
N GLU A 19 4.54 -5.78 16.30
CA GLU A 19 5.69 -6.68 16.10
C GLU A 19 6.96 -5.91 15.71
N TYR A 20 6.83 -4.89 14.87
CA TYR A 20 7.96 -4.07 14.40
C TYR A 20 8.22 -2.82 15.24
N GLY A 21 7.28 -2.46 16.12
CA GLY A 21 7.36 -1.23 16.91
C GLY A 21 6.90 0.02 16.13
N TYR A 22 6.11 -0.15 15.07
CA TYR A 22 5.48 0.97 14.37
C TYR A 22 4.33 1.58 15.18
N THR A 23 4.25 2.89 15.18
CA THR A 23 3.00 3.60 15.48
C THR A 23 2.17 3.68 14.21
N LEU A 24 0.92 3.21 14.26
CA LEU A 24 0.03 3.13 13.11
C LEU A 24 -0.84 4.37 12.99
N ILE A 25 -0.74 5.08 11.87
CA ILE A 25 -1.58 6.23 11.54
C ILE A 25 -2.81 5.74 10.76
N SER A 26 -3.99 6.06 11.24
CA SER A 26 -5.24 5.62 10.62
C SER A 26 -5.66 6.57 9.49
N MET A 27 -5.79 6.03 8.26
CA MET A 27 -6.30 6.75 7.09
C MET A 27 -7.81 6.48 6.94
N PRO A 28 -8.67 7.52 6.97
CA PRO A 28 -10.11 7.33 7.06
C PRO A 28 -10.78 7.07 5.72
N TYR A 29 -11.93 6.38 5.80
CA TYR A 29 -12.92 6.31 4.73
C TYR A 29 -14.31 6.71 5.26
N SER A 30 -15.24 7.05 4.37
CA SER A 30 -16.59 7.46 4.74
C SER A 30 -17.65 6.74 3.91
N VAL A 31 -18.69 6.28 4.59
CA VAL A 31 -19.93 5.74 4.01
C VAL A 31 -21.09 6.57 4.51
N ASP A 32 -21.94 7.05 3.62
CA ASP A 32 -23.12 7.86 3.96
C ASP A 32 -22.82 9.01 4.95
N ALA A 33 -21.75 9.76 4.66
CA ALA A 33 -21.23 10.85 5.49
C ALA A 33 -20.69 10.44 6.89
N LYS A 34 -20.69 9.17 7.23
CA LYS A 34 -20.04 8.66 8.45
C LYS A 34 -18.58 8.30 8.15
N THR A 35 -17.67 9.02 8.76
CA THR A 35 -16.22 8.73 8.69
C THR A 35 -15.85 7.61 9.65
N THR A 36 -15.01 6.69 9.20
CA THR A 36 -14.48 5.56 9.98
C THR A 36 -12.96 5.58 9.87
N TYR A 37 -12.30 5.48 11.02
CA TYR A 37 -10.85 5.39 11.14
C TYR A 37 -10.45 3.93 11.41
N PRO A 38 -9.85 3.22 10.43
CA PRO A 38 -9.41 1.84 10.62
C PRO A 38 -8.53 1.67 11.86
N TYR A 39 -8.83 0.63 12.64
CA TYR A 39 -8.14 0.25 13.89
C TYR A 39 -8.19 1.30 15.02
N VAL A 40 -8.99 2.35 14.85
CA VAL A 40 -9.41 3.29 15.90
C VAL A 40 -10.89 3.05 16.23
N ASP A 41 -11.74 3.00 15.20
CA ASP A 41 -13.19 2.77 15.35
C ASP A 41 -13.57 1.28 15.36
N PHE A 42 -12.63 0.40 15.02
CA PHE A 42 -12.75 -1.06 15.13
C PHE A 42 -11.37 -1.69 15.37
N GLU A 43 -11.31 -2.79 16.11
CA GLU A 43 -10.06 -3.50 16.39
C GLU A 43 -9.62 -4.43 15.26
N THR A 44 -10.59 -5.08 14.61
CA THR A 44 -10.34 -6.05 13.53
C THR A 44 -11.11 -5.66 12.29
N PHE A 45 -10.43 -5.69 11.16
CA PHE A 45 -11.03 -5.43 9.85
C PHE A 45 -11.78 -6.67 9.35
N ASP A 46 -13.13 -6.59 9.28
CA ASP A 46 -13.94 -7.57 8.57
C ASP A 46 -13.96 -7.22 7.09
N GLY A 47 -12.95 -7.71 6.37
CA GLY A 47 -12.79 -7.43 4.95
C GLY A 47 -13.92 -8.00 4.12
N HIS A 48 -14.44 -9.20 4.46
CA HIS A 48 -15.53 -9.80 3.71
C HIS A 48 -16.79 -8.95 3.79
N ALA A 49 -17.21 -8.54 4.98
CA ALA A 49 -18.35 -7.65 5.16
C ALA A 49 -18.19 -6.30 4.45
N PHE A 50 -16.97 -5.72 4.51
CA PHE A 50 -16.68 -4.47 3.81
C PHE A 50 -16.81 -4.62 2.29
N TYR A 51 -16.19 -5.62 1.69
CA TYR A 51 -16.25 -5.80 0.24
C TYR A 51 -17.62 -6.29 -0.26
N ASP A 52 -18.39 -6.98 0.58
CA ASP A 52 -19.79 -7.31 0.26
C ASP A 52 -20.68 -6.05 0.22
N MET A 53 -20.46 -5.12 1.11
CA MET A 53 -21.10 -3.80 1.06
C MET A 53 -20.80 -3.10 -0.29
N LEU A 54 -19.55 -3.16 -0.77
CA LEU A 54 -19.19 -2.61 -2.09
C LEU A 54 -19.87 -3.37 -3.25
N ARG A 55 -19.98 -4.70 -3.18
CA ARG A 55 -20.75 -5.52 -4.14
C ARG A 55 -22.22 -5.12 -4.15
N GLY A 56 -22.76 -4.79 -2.99
CA GLY A 56 -24.12 -4.24 -2.82
C GLY A 56 -24.33 -2.85 -3.43
N GLY A 57 -23.27 -2.21 -3.95
CA GLY A 57 -23.35 -0.92 -4.66
C GLY A 57 -22.99 0.30 -3.82
N VAL A 58 -22.61 0.13 -2.56
CA VAL A 58 -22.09 1.22 -1.73
C VAL A 58 -20.76 1.70 -2.28
N LEU A 59 -20.56 3.00 -2.34
CA LEU A 59 -19.38 3.64 -2.91
C LEU A 59 -18.76 4.59 -1.86
N PRO A 60 -17.87 4.12 -0.98
CA PRO A 60 -17.24 4.96 0.01
C PRO A 60 -16.40 6.07 -0.62
N THR A 61 -16.15 7.12 0.14
CA THR A 61 -15.20 8.19 -0.17
C THR A 61 -14.04 8.16 0.82
N THR A 62 -12.94 8.81 0.49
CA THR A 62 -11.81 8.96 1.40
C THR A 62 -11.46 10.44 1.55
N SER A 63 -10.84 10.80 2.65
CA SER A 63 -10.38 12.16 2.93
C SER A 63 -8.98 12.14 3.52
N ALA A 64 -8.26 13.25 3.36
CA ALA A 64 -7.04 13.50 4.10
C ALA A 64 -7.36 13.59 5.61
N ILE A 65 -6.43 13.21 6.46
CA ILE A 65 -6.49 13.53 7.88
C ILE A 65 -6.10 15.01 8.09
N SER A 66 -6.58 15.61 9.17
CA SER A 66 -6.36 17.03 9.43
C SER A 66 -4.93 17.31 9.93
N LYS A 67 -4.50 18.58 9.85
CA LYS A 67 -3.23 19.02 10.43
C LYS A 67 -3.19 18.73 11.93
N GLU A 68 -4.29 18.97 12.64
CA GLU A 68 -4.40 18.70 14.08
C GLU A 68 -4.21 17.21 14.40
N GLN A 69 -4.76 16.31 13.58
CA GLN A 69 -4.56 14.87 13.75
C GLN A 69 -3.09 14.47 13.55
N TYR A 70 -2.40 15.02 12.55
CA TYR A 70 -0.96 14.79 12.39
C TYR A 70 -0.15 15.33 13.58
N ILE A 71 -0.48 16.53 14.08
CA ILE A 71 0.13 17.06 15.30
C ILE A 71 -0.08 16.09 16.47
N ASN A 72 -1.29 15.58 16.66
CA ASN A 72 -1.60 14.64 17.75
C ASN A 72 -0.81 13.33 17.64
N TYR A 73 -0.54 12.84 16.43
CA TYR A 73 0.28 11.65 16.24
C TYR A 73 1.75 11.88 16.63
N PHE A 74 2.33 13.03 16.29
CA PHE A 74 3.78 13.23 16.39
C PHE A 74 4.23 14.04 17.60
N GLN A 75 3.37 14.88 18.21
CA GLN A 75 3.77 15.88 19.18
C GLN A 75 4.49 15.31 20.42
N GLU A 76 4.11 14.12 20.90
CA GLU A 76 4.72 13.54 22.10
C GLU A 76 6.16 13.11 21.83
N ASP A 77 6.45 12.58 20.65
CA ASP A 77 7.82 12.25 20.25
C ASP A 77 8.66 13.51 19.96
N PHE A 78 8.06 14.54 19.38
CA PHE A 78 8.71 15.84 19.24
C PHE A 78 9.07 16.45 20.61
N LYS A 79 8.14 16.46 21.57
CA LYS A 79 8.38 16.93 22.95
C LYS A 79 9.47 16.14 23.65
N ALA A 80 9.53 14.83 23.41
CA ALA A 80 10.51 13.94 24.00
C ALA A 80 11.89 14.03 23.32
N GLY A 81 12.03 14.76 22.20
CA GLY A 81 13.26 14.85 21.42
C GLY A 81 13.64 13.53 20.73
N ASN A 82 12.65 12.71 20.41
CA ASN A 82 12.87 11.48 19.65
C ASN A 82 13.03 11.80 18.16
N ASP A 83 13.90 11.06 17.47
CA ASP A 83 13.92 11.05 16.01
C ASP A 83 12.73 10.25 15.49
N ILE A 84 12.14 10.69 14.39
CA ILE A 84 10.95 10.08 13.80
C ILE A 84 11.27 9.67 12.37
N LEU A 85 10.92 8.43 12.01
CA LEU A 85 10.86 7.94 10.64
C LEU A 85 9.43 7.52 10.30
N TYR A 86 8.82 8.17 9.34
CA TYR A 86 7.52 7.78 8.82
C TYR A 86 7.66 7.08 7.46
N VAL A 87 7.32 5.81 7.40
CA VAL A 87 7.30 5.01 6.17
C VAL A 87 5.84 4.94 5.71
N HIS A 88 5.53 5.59 4.59
CA HIS A 88 4.15 5.86 4.21
C HIS A 88 3.84 5.52 2.75
N PHE A 89 2.54 5.43 2.44
CA PHE A 89 2.09 5.25 1.07
C PHE A 89 2.38 6.47 0.18
N SER A 90 2.25 6.32 -1.14
CA SER A 90 2.72 7.31 -2.12
C SER A 90 2.10 8.71 -1.95
N ARG A 91 2.97 9.71 -1.88
CA ARG A 91 2.61 11.13 -1.95
C ARG A 91 1.90 11.49 -3.26
N ALA A 92 2.25 10.81 -4.37
CA ALA A 92 1.68 11.09 -5.68
C ALA A 92 0.20 10.73 -5.83
N MET A 93 -0.40 10.04 -4.85
CA MET A 93 -1.79 9.57 -4.90
C MET A 93 -2.74 10.37 -4.01
N THR A 94 -2.22 11.30 -3.20
CA THR A 94 -2.97 12.01 -2.17
C THR A 94 -2.36 13.36 -1.86
N ASN A 95 -3.16 14.27 -1.30
CA ASN A 95 -2.71 15.54 -0.74
C ASN A 95 -2.62 15.52 0.80
N THR A 96 -2.80 14.37 1.44
CA THR A 96 -2.74 14.30 2.92
C THR A 96 -1.37 14.67 3.43
N PHE A 97 -0.30 14.39 2.68
CA PHE A 97 1.07 14.71 3.07
C PHE A 97 1.42 16.19 2.97
N ASP A 98 0.72 16.98 2.12
CA ASP A 98 0.84 18.44 2.13
C ASP A 98 0.30 19.03 3.45
N VAL A 99 -0.72 18.40 4.02
CA VAL A 99 -1.26 18.73 5.34
C VAL A 99 -0.31 18.30 6.45
N MET A 100 0.31 17.11 6.31
CA MET A 100 1.35 16.64 7.21
C MET A 100 2.54 17.62 7.26
N ASP A 101 3.02 18.07 6.10
CA ASP A 101 4.16 19.01 6.02
C ASP A 101 3.90 20.29 6.82
N GLN A 102 2.67 20.80 6.80
CA GLN A 102 2.27 21.94 7.62
C GLN A 102 2.31 21.62 9.13
N ALA A 103 1.88 20.42 9.53
CA ALA A 103 1.94 19.96 10.92
C ALA A 103 3.41 19.81 11.39
N ILE A 104 4.25 19.20 10.56
CA ILE A 104 5.68 19.02 10.86
C ILE A 104 6.39 20.36 10.94
N ALA A 105 6.11 21.32 10.06
CA ALA A 105 6.68 22.66 10.12
C ALA A 105 6.34 23.37 11.45
N GLU A 106 5.09 23.22 11.92
CA GLU A 106 4.66 23.79 13.20
C GLU A 106 5.37 23.13 14.40
N LEU A 107 5.48 21.79 14.38
CA LEU A 107 6.17 21.04 15.43
C LEU A 107 7.68 21.34 15.44
N LYS A 108 8.33 21.43 14.29
CA LYS A 108 9.76 21.79 14.20
C LYS A 108 10.04 23.22 14.69
N ALA A 109 9.10 24.15 14.50
CA ALA A 109 9.24 25.50 15.05
C ALA A 109 9.24 25.51 16.59
N GLN A 110 8.50 24.60 17.22
CA GLN A 110 8.42 24.45 18.68
C GLN A 110 9.54 23.56 19.24
N TYR A 111 9.94 22.52 18.51
CA TYR A 111 10.88 21.48 18.93
C TYR A 111 11.98 21.26 17.86
N PRO A 112 12.88 22.22 17.65
CA PRO A 112 13.81 22.19 16.50
C PRO A 112 14.88 21.09 16.57
N ALA A 113 15.07 20.46 17.73
CA ALA A 113 16.06 19.40 17.91
C ALA A 113 15.61 18.03 17.36
N THR A 114 14.30 17.83 17.17
CA THR A 114 13.76 16.56 16.65
C THR A 114 14.00 16.43 15.16
N ARG A 115 14.61 15.33 14.76
CA ARG A 115 14.75 14.96 13.37
C ARG A 115 13.50 14.20 12.93
N PHE A 116 12.83 14.70 11.90
CA PHE A 116 11.72 14.04 11.24
C PHE A 116 12.10 13.72 9.80
N GLU A 117 12.07 12.45 9.45
CA GLU A 117 12.38 11.93 8.13
C GLU A 117 11.25 11.03 7.65
N GLU A 118 11.18 10.87 6.33
CA GLU A 118 10.16 10.02 5.71
C GLU A 118 10.76 9.11 4.64
N ILE A 119 10.11 7.95 4.46
CA ILE A 119 10.30 7.08 3.31
C ILE A 119 8.96 7.01 2.57
N ASP A 120 8.88 7.70 1.44
CA ASP A 120 7.78 7.52 0.49
C ASP A 120 7.98 6.18 -0.22
N THR A 121 7.11 5.21 0.04
CA THR A 121 7.15 3.90 -0.62
C THR A 121 6.86 4.00 -2.11
N LYS A 122 6.40 5.16 -2.59
CA LYS A 122 5.93 5.36 -3.97
C LYS A 122 4.93 4.27 -4.39
N GLY A 123 4.17 3.79 -3.44
CA GLY A 123 3.21 2.71 -3.58
C GLY A 123 2.00 2.90 -2.70
N ILE A 124 1.09 1.97 -2.74
CA ILE A 124 -0.06 1.86 -1.84
C ILE A 124 -0.37 0.38 -1.64
N THR A 125 -1.00 0.02 -0.52
CA THR A 125 -1.37 -1.37 -0.23
C THR A 125 -0.17 -2.32 -0.28
N THR A 126 -0.27 -3.41 -0.99
CA THR A 126 0.65 -4.54 -1.04
C THR A 126 2.12 -4.18 -1.32
N ILE A 127 2.38 -3.19 -2.19
CA ILE A 127 3.77 -2.76 -2.44
C ILE A 127 4.32 -1.96 -1.26
N SER A 128 3.49 -1.09 -0.66
CA SER A 128 3.88 -0.38 0.56
C SER A 128 4.06 -1.34 1.71
N TYR A 129 3.18 -2.36 1.82
CA TYR A 129 3.32 -3.44 2.78
C TYR A 129 4.69 -4.13 2.69
N ALA A 130 5.10 -4.54 1.48
CA ALA A 130 6.38 -5.19 1.28
C ALA A 130 7.55 -4.30 1.76
N ILE A 131 7.55 -3.02 1.38
CA ILE A 131 8.60 -2.06 1.74
C ILE A 131 8.60 -1.79 3.27
N VAL A 132 7.42 -1.57 3.88
CA VAL A 132 7.31 -1.35 5.33
C VAL A 132 7.81 -2.57 6.12
N ARG A 133 7.55 -3.80 5.61
CA ARG A 133 8.08 -5.03 6.21
C ARG A 133 9.61 -5.09 6.14
N GLU A 134 10.22 -4.76 5.00
CA GLU A 134 11.69 -4.72 4.86
C GLU A 134 12.31 -3.67 5.79
N VAL A 135 11.76 -2.46 5.84
CA VAL A 135 12.22 -1.42 6.77
C VAL A 135 12.07 -1.86 8.22
N GLY A 136 10.95 -2.53 8.56
CA GLY A 136 10.72 -3.09 9.89
C GLY A 136 11.74 -4.15 10.28
N ASP A 137 12.09 -5.07 9.36
CA ASP A 137 13.12 -6.09 9.59
C ASP A 137 14.51 -5.44 9.82
N LEU A 138 14.86 -4.42 9.02
CA LEU A 138 16.10 -3.67 9.19
C LEU A 138 16.13 -2.91 10.52
N TYR A 139 15.03 -2.29 10.91
CA TYR A 139 14.92 -1.61 12.19
C TYR A 139 15.08 -2.58 13.38
N LYS A 140 14.42 -3.75 13.33
CA LYS A 140 14.59 -4.82 14.34
C LYS A 140 16.02 -5.36 14.36
N ALA A 141 16.72 -5.36 13.24
CA ALA A 141 18.13 -5.71 13.15
C ALA A 141 19.07 -4.62 13.70
N GLY A 142 18.52 -3.49 14.19
CA GLY A 142 19.29 -2.42 14.83
C GLY A 142 19.86 -1.39 13.87
N LYS A 143 19.35 -1.30 12.63
CA LYS A 143 19.76 -0.27 11.68
C LYS A 143 19.39 1.12 12.17
N THR A 144 20.31 2.06 12.01
CA THR A 144 20.12 3.47 12.35
C THR A 144 19.20 4.17 11.34
N LEU A 145 18.68 5.34 11.70
CA LEU A 145 17.89 6.17 10.80
C LEU A 145 18.61 6.45 9.47
N ASP A 146 19.90 6.78 9.51
CA ASP A 146 20.68 7.06 8.29
C ASP A 146 20.86 5.82 7.42
N GLU A 147 21.06 4.64 8.01
CA GLU A 147 21.13 3.38 7.26
C GLU A 147 19.79 3.01 6.62
N LEU A 148 18.65 3.26 7.29
CA LEU A 148 17.32 3.04 6.74
C LEU A 148 17.03 3.99 5.56
N LEU A 149 17.42 5.25 5.67
CA LEU A 149 17.28 6.23 4.60
C LEU A 149 18.18 5.91 3.40
N GLU A 150 19.39 5.43 3.65
CA GLU A 150 20.29 5.01 2.57
C GLU A 150 19.78 3.78 1.83
N TRP A 151 19.26 2.78 2.58
CA TRP A 151 18.58 1.64 2.00
C TRP A 151 17.40 2.07 1.12
N ALA A 152 16.58 3.00 1.60
CA ALA A 152 15.39 3.46 0.86
C ALA A 152 15.75 4.10 -0.49
N LYS A 153 16.86 4.83 -0.60
CA LYS A 153 17.31 5.46 -1.85
C LYS A 153 17.61 4.46 -2.96
N THR A 154 18.05 3.27 -2.59
CA THR A 154 18.48 2.23 -3.55
C THR A 154 17.42 1.16 -3.76
N GLU A 155 16.62 0.85 -2.73
CA GLU A 155 15.78 -0.35 -2.75
C GLU A 155 14.30 -0.07 -3.02
N VAL A 156 13.75 1.10 -2.61
CA VAL A 156 12.32 1.40 -2.81
C VAL A 156 11.90 1.24 -4.29
N ASP A 157 12.73 1.68 -5.23
CA ASP A 157 12.44 1.60 -6.66
C ASP A 157 12.68 0.21 -7.27
N LYS A 158 13.13 -0.76 -6.47
CA LYS A 158 13.26 -2.16 -6.85
C LYS A 158 12.05 -3.03 -6.48
N PHE A 159 11.04 -2.46 -5.84
CA PHE A 159 9.78 -3.19 -5.61
C PHE A 159 8.82 -2.92 -6.77
N ALA A 160 8.48 -3.98 -7.51
CA ALA A 160 7.50 -3.90 -8.59
C ALA A 160 6.15 -4.47 -8.14
N MET A 161 5.07 -3.85 -8.57
CA MET A 161 3.72 -4.33 -8.34
C MET A 161 2.88 -4.24 -9.60
N TYR A 162 2.26 -5.36 -9.94
CA TYR A 162 1.29 -5.50 -11.01
C TYR A 162 -0.02 -6.07 -10.45
N PHE A 163 -1.14 -5.57 -10.92
CA PHE A 163 -2.45 -6.04 -10.46
C PHE A 163 -3.52 -5.90 -11.54
N PHE A 164 -4.63 -6.59 -11.34
CA PHE A 164 -5.84 -6.41 -12.12
C PHE A 164 -7.05 -6.25 -11.20
N ALA A 165 -8.12 -5.71 -11.74
CA ALA A 165 -9.42 -5.60 -11.08
C ALA A 165 -10.53 -6.16 -11.96
N ASP A 166 -11.59 -6.66 -11.33
CA ASP A 166 -12.78 -7.14 -12.06
C ASP A 166 -13.71 -6.01 -12.48
N ASP A 167 -13.83 -4.97 -11.65
CA ASP A 167 -14.74 -3.86 -11.86
C ASP A 167 -14.01 -2.52 -11.86
N LEU A 168 -14.04 -1.85 -13.00
CA LEU A 168 -13.38 -0.56 -13.19
C LEU A 168 -14.15 0.64 -12.61
N LYS A 169 -15.39 0.47 -12.17
CA LYS A 169 -16.22 1.60 -11.70
C LYS A 169 -15.58 2.33 -10.51
N PHE A 170 -14.93 1.58 -9.61
CA PHE A 170 -14.23 2.14 -8.45
C PHE A 170 -13.04 2.98 -8.87
N PHE A 171 -12.18 2.45 -9.73
CA PHE A 171 -11.02 3.19 -10.26
C PHE A 171 -11.41 4.41 -11.09
N ARG A 172 -12.44 4.29 -11.93
CA ARG A 172 -12.98 5.44 -12.71
C ARG A 172 -13.45 6.56 -11.81
N ARG A 173 -14.20 6.22 -10.77
CA ARG A 173 -14.71 7.19 -9.80
C ARG A 173 -13.58 7.83 -9.00
N SER A 174 -12.59 7.06 -8.61
CA SER A 174 -11.48 7.54 -7.81
C SER A 174 -10.51 8.43 -8.57
N GLY A 175 -10.37 8.24 -9.89
CA GLY A 175 -9.47 9.00 -10.75
C GLY A 175 -7.97 8.79 -10.46
N ARG A 176 -7.59 7.73 -9.72
CA ARG A 176 -6.20 7.48 -9.31
C ARG A 176 -5.41 6.63 -10.30
N VAL A 177 -6.04 6.08 -11.33
CA VAL A 177 -5.34 5.28 -12.37
C VAL A 177 -5.21 6.11 -13.65
N SER A 178 -3.97 6.41 -14.03
CA SER A 178 -3.65 7.09 -15.29
C SER A 178 -3.79 6.14 -16.49
N GLY A 179 -4.20 6.67 -17.64
CA GLY A 179 -4.34 5.89 -18.87
C GLY A 179 -5.56 4.97 -18.94
N LEU A 180 -6.39 4.91 -17.88
CA LEU A 180 -7.55 4.03 -17.82
C LEU A 180 -8.60 4.35 -18.91
N ALA A 181 -8.74 5.62 -19.28
CA ALA A 181 -9.67 6.05 -20.32
C ALA A 181 -9.37 5.42 -21.70
N ALA A 182 -8.09 5.22 -22.01
CA ALA A 182 -7.67 4.60 -23.27
C ALA A 182 -7.97 3.09 -23.34
N THR A 183 -8.13 2.43 -22.17
CA THR A 183 -8.42 1.00 -22.06
C THR A 183 -9.91 0.69 -21.94
N MET A 184 -10.75 1.72 -21.87
CA MET A 184 -12.20 1.61 -21.63
C MET A 184 -13.03 1.46 -22.91
N GLY A 185 -12.69 0.49 -23.75
CA GLY A 185 -13.69 -0.03 -24.71
C GLY A 185 -14.75 -0.86 -23.97
N THR A 186 -15.95 -0.94 -24.53
CA THR A 186 -17.13 -1.68 -24.02
C THR A 186 -16.95 -3.21 -24.01
N LEU A 187 -15.75 -3.72 -23.73
CA LEU A 187 -15.43 -5.14 -23.84
C LEU A 187 -15.78 -5.88 -22.53
N ILE A 188 -16.88 -6.58 -22.56
CA ILE A 188 -17.27 -7.51 -21.48
C ILE A 188 -16.15 -8.54 -21.29
N GLY A 189 -15.77 -8.80 -20.03
CA GLY A 189 -14.79 -9.82 -19.68
C GLY A 189 -13.32 -9.43 -19.84
N VAL A 190 -13.03 -8.14 -20.10
CA VAL A 190 -11.67 -7.59 -20.16
C VAL A 190 -11.26 -7.05 -18.78
N ARG A 191 -10.05 -7.38 -18.34
CA ARG A 191 -9.45 -6.88 -17.10
C ARG A 191 -8.35 -5.89 -17.42
N PRO A 192 -8.34 -4.70 -16.80
CA PRO A 192 -7.20 -3.80 -16.91
C PRO A 192 -6.01 -4.42 -16.18
N LEU A 193 -4.85 -4.26 -16.76
CA LEU A 193 -3.57 -4.56 -16.15
C LEU A 193 -2.95 -3.23 -15.72
N ILE A 194 -2.61 -3.13 -14.47
CA ILE A 194 -2.17 -1.89 -13.84
C ILE A 194 -0.87 -2.16 -13.09
N HIS A 195 0.04 -1.19 -13.10
CA HIS A 195 1.25 -1.24 -12.29
C HIS A 195 1.47 0.06 -11.51
N MET A 196 2.33 -0.01 -10.50
CA MET A 196 2.84 1.17 -9.80
C MET A 196 4.06 1.71 -10.51
N SER A 197 4.01 2.95 -10.99
CA SER A 197 5.14 3.59 -11.66
C SER A 197 6.23 4.07 -10.69
N GLN A 198 7.41 4.45 -11.20
CA GLN A 198 8.48 5.06 -10.40
C GLN A 198 8.08 6.37 -9.73
N GLU A 199 7.11 7.10 -10.31
CA GLU A 199 6.56 8.32 -9.75
C GLU A 199 5.49 8.05 -8.67
N GLY A 200 5.26 6.80 -8.30
CA GLY A 200 4.28 6.42 -7.28
C GLY A 200 2.83 6.52 -7.72
N LYS A 201 2.55 6.39 -9.03
CA LYS A 201 1.20 6.45 -9.60
C LYS A 201 0.76 5.10 -10.14
N MET A 202 -0.53 4.82 -10.05
CA MET A 202 -1.13 3.69 -10.76
C MET A 202 -1.28 4.02 -12.24
N VAL A 203 -0.72 3.16 -13.11
CA VAL A 203 -0.73 3.34 -14.57
C VAL A 203 -1.30 2.08 -15.22
N SER A 204 -2.25 2.27 -16.13
CA SER A 204 -2.75 1.17 -16.96
C SER A 204 -1.71 0.81 -18.03
N VAL A 205 -1.30 -0.46 -18.08
CA VAL A 205 -0.28 -0.99 -19.01
C VAL A 205 -0.86 -1.93 -20.06
N GLY A 206 -2.16 -2.15 -20.03
CA GLY A 206 -2.85 -2.99 -21.00
C GLY A 206 -4.12 -3.62 -20.45
N THR A 207 -4.54 -4.66 -21.13
CA THR A 207 -5.73 -5.43 -20.75
C THR A 207 -5.53 -6.92 -21.00
N ALA A 208 -6.17 -7.76 -20.20
CA ALA A 208 -6.24 -9.19 -20.41
C ALA A 208 -7.69 -9.64 -20.62
N LYS A 209 -7.93 -10.58 -21.54
CA LYS A 209 -9.24 -11.19 -21.76
C LYS A 209 -9.44 -12.33 -20.77
N GLY A 210 -10.25 -12.09 -19.75
CA GLY A 210 -10.55 -13.06 -18.70
C GLY A 210 -9.51 -13.07 -17.55
N ARG A 211 -9.89 -13.74 -16.44
CA ARG A 211 -9.03 -13.83 -15.24
C ARG A 211 -7.77 -14.66 -15.48
N ALA A 212 -7.88 -15.78 -16.19
CA ALA A 212 -6.74 -16.67 -16.44
C ALA A 212 -5.58 -15.91 -17.10
N LYS A 213 -5.84 -15.18 -18.20
CA LYS A 213 -4.79 -14.39 -18.85
C LYS A 213 -4.27 -13.23 -18.00
N ALA A 214 -5.09 -12.68 -17.12
CA ALA A 214 -4.64 -11.66 -16.18
C ALA A 214 -3.70 -12.25 -15.12
N MET A 215 -4.01 -13.44 -14.59
CA MET A 215 -3.15 -14.16 -13.66
C MET A 215 -1.82 -14.58 -14.32
N ASP A 216 -1.88 -15.15 -15.54
CA ASP A 216 -0.68 -15.49 -16.32
C ASP A 216 0.24 -14.29 -16.46
N TYR A 217 -0.32 -13.12 -16.81
CA TYR A 217 0.45 -11.87 -16.93
C TYR A 217 1.16 -11.49 -15.62
N LEU A 218 0.47 -11.58 -14.46
CA LEU A 218 1.10 -11.27 -13.17
C LEU A 218 2.25 -12.23 -12.86
N VAL A 219 2.05 -13.52 -13.10
CA VAL A 219 3.07 -14.56 -12.88
C VAL A 219 4.26 -14.37 -13.83
N ASP A 220 4.00 -14.05 -15.11
CA ASP A 220 5.06 -13.79 -16.09
C ASP A 220 5.91 -12.58 -15.68
N LYS A 221 5.30 -11.52 -15.12
CA LYS A 221 6.03 -10.36 -14.62
C LYS A 221 7.02 -10.68 -13.50
N VAL A 222 6.69 -11.63 -12.63
CA VAL A 222 7.63 -12.10 -11.60
C VAL A 222 8.89 -12.69 -12.23
N GLY A 223 8.78 -13.50 -13.28
CA GLY A 223 9.95 -14.08 -13.96
C GLY A 223 10.70 -13.10 -14.86
N GLU A 224 9.98 -12.15 -15.46
CA GLU A 224 10.58 -11.16 -16.36
C GLU A 224 11.43 -10.12 -15.61
N LEU A 225 10.91 -9.62 -14.51
CA LEU A 225 11.49 -8.50 -13.76
C LEU A 225 12.14 -8.90 -12.45
N GLY A 226 11.76 -10.04 -11.88
CA GLY A 226 12.21 -10.48 -10.57
C GLY A 226 13.73 -10.49 -10.44
N ASP A 227 14.21 -10.05 -9.29
CA ASP A 227 15.60 -10.01 -8.89
C ASP A 227 15.71 -10.59 -7.48
N GLU A 228 16.51 -11.65 -7.33
CA GLU A 228 16.72 -12.33 -6.05
C GLU A 228 15.41 -12.64 -5.27
N ILE A 229 14.34 -13.03 -5.99
CA ILE A 229 13.00 -13.22 -5.41
C ILE A 229 12.98 -14.25 -4.27
N GLU A 230 13.93 -15.18 -4.25
CA GLU A 230 14.08 -16.17 -3.18
C GLU A 230 14.62 -15.57 -1.87
N LYS A 231 15.19 -14.37 -1.92
CA LYS A 231 15.71 -13.64 -0.74
C LYS A 231 14.69 -12.67 -0.14
N HIS A 232 13.65 -12.35 -0.90
CA HIS A 232 12.63 -11.38 -0.51
C HIS A 232 11.26 -12.03 -0.35
N ARG A 233 10.29 -11.27 0.16
CA ARG A 233 8.89 -11.68 0.17
C ARG A 233 8.26 -11.43 -1.19
N ILE A 234 7.45 -12.37 -1.65
CA ILE A 234 6.45 -12.11 -2.68
C ILE A 234 5.13 -11.86 -1.97
N CYS A 235 4.60 -10.66 -2.07
CA CYS A 235 3.36 -10.28 -1.42
C CYS A 235 2.21 -10.30 -2.44
N ILE A 236 1.16 -11.07 -2.16
CA ILE A 236 -0.02 -11.17 -3.01
C ILE A 236 -1.19 -10.50 -2.29
N GLY A 237 -1.54 -9.28 -2.74
CA GLY A 237 -2.65 -8.53 -2.19
C GLY A 237 -3.96 -8.86 -2.88
N HIS A 238 -5.07 -8.87 -2.11
CA HIS A 238 -6.39 -9.11 -2.67
C HIS A 238 -7.49 -8.27 -1.99
N THR A 239 -8.52 -7.95 -2.76
CA THR A 239 -9.74 -7.28 -2.30
C THR A 239 -10.89 -8.29 -2.22
N ASP A 240 -10.88 -9.10 -1.15
CA ASP A 240 -11.81 -10.21 -0.90
C ASP A 240 -11.85 -11.26 -2.02
N ALA A 241 -10.66 -11.65 -2.50
CA ALA A 241 -10.47 -12.69 -3.51
C ALA A 241 -9.37 -13.70 -3.08
N PRO A 242 -9.47 -14.32 -1.89
CA PRO A 242 -8.40 -15.15 -1.34
C PRO A 242 -8.08 -16.37 -2.22
N GLU A 243 -9.08 -16.95 -2.88
CA GLU A 243 -8.84 -18.11 -3.75
C GLU A 243 -8.07 -17.74 -5.02
N LEU A 244 -8.30 -16.54 -5.58
CA LEU A 244 -7.48 -16.04 -6.69
C LEU A 244 -6.06 -15.76 -6.25
N ALA A 245 -5.88 -15.19 -5.07
CA ALA A 245 -4.55 -14.93 -4.51
C ALA A 245 -3.77 -16.22 -4.30
N LYS A 246 -4.39 -17.24 -3.71
CA LYS A 246 -3.78 -18.57 -3.52
C LYS A 246 -3.43 -19.25 -4.85
N GLU A 247 -4.30 -19.13 -5.85
CA GLU A 247 -4.05 -19.69 -7.19
C GLU A 247 -2.83 -19.03 -7.83
N ILE A 248 -2.69 -17.71 -7.75
CA ILE A 248 -1.50 -17.01 -8.24
C ILE A 248 -0.25 -17.47 -7.49
N GLY A 249 -0.32 -17.60 -6.16
CA GLY A 249 0.79 -18.13 -5.36
C GLY A 249 1.24 -19.51 -5.81
N ARG A 250 0.28 -20.42 -6.04
CA ARG A 250 0.54 -21.76 -6.58
C ARG A 250 1.21 -21.69 -7.96
N MET A 251 0.72 -20.85 -8.88
CA MET A 251 1.30 -20.67 -10.20
C MET A 251 2.74 -20.16 -10.15
N ILE A 252 3.02 -19.23 -9.23
CA ILE A 252 4.38 -18.71 -9.00
C ILE A 252 5.30 -19.85 -8.53
N GLU A 253 4.90 -20.62 -7.52
CA GLU A 253 5.71 -21.72 -6.99
C GLU A 253 5.90 -22.87 -7.99
N GLU A 254 4.90 -23.17 -8.80
CA GLU A 254 5.03 -24.16 -9.88
C GLU A 254 6.04 -23.75 -10.95
N LYS A 255 6.11 -22.44 -11.24
CA LYS A 255 6.96 -21.93 -12.31
C LYS A 255 8.38 -21.58 -11.84
N TYR A 256 8.52 -21.07 -10.62
CA TYR A 256 9.79 -20.51 -10.13
C TYR A 256 10.31 -21.21 -8.86
N GLY A 257 9.68 -22.33 -8.45
CA GLY A 257 10.04 -23.04 -7.23
C GLY A 257 9.44 -22.38 -5.98
N LYS A 258 9.72 -22.99 -4.82
CA LYS A 258 9.19 -22.53 -3.54
C LYS A 258 9.66 -21.10 -3.23
N GLN A 259 8.72 -20.25 -2.86
CA GLN A 259 8.93 -18.84 -2.53
C GLN A 259 8.40 -18.51 -1.13
N ASN A 260 8.87 -17.39 -0.57
CA ASN A 260 8.31 -16.80 0.64
C ASN A 260 7.10 -15.94 0.27
N ILE A 261 5.91 -16.55 0.17
CA ILE A 261 4.68 -15.88 -0.25
C ILE A 261 3.87 -15.45 0.97
N GLU A 262 3.52 -14.16 1.01
CA GLU A 262 2.59 -13.59 1.98
C GLU A 262 1.32 -13.11 1.28
N TYR A 263 0.15 -13.44 1.86
CA TYR A 263 -1.15 -13.01 1.37
C TYR A 263 -1.64 -11.83 2.17
N VAL A 264 -2.00 -10.75 1.49
CA VAL A 264 -2.31 -9.46 2.11
C VAL A 264 -3.75 -9.07 1.79
N TYR A 265 -4.54 -8.80 2.82
CA TYR A 265 -5.88 -8.26 2.65
C TYR A 265 -5.79 -6.74 2.50
N VAL A 266 -6.28 -6.21 1.38
CA VAL A 266 -6.25 -4.76 1.12
C VAL A 266 -7.17 -4.04 2.09
N ASN A 267 -6.67 -3.01 2.73
CA ASN A 267 -7.36 -2.20 3.73
C ASN A 267 -8.62 -1.49 3.17
N PRO A 268 -9.57 -1.05 4.02
CA PRO A 268 -10.83 -0.50 3.55
C PRO A 268 -10.67 0.86 2.84
N THR A 269 -9.70 1.67 3.22
CA THR A 269 -9.50 3.01 2.64
C THR A 269 -9.05 2.89 1.18
N ALA A 270 -8.00 2.14 0.90
CA ALA A 270 -7.58 1.83 -0.46
C ALA A 270 -8.62 0.98 -1.20
N GLY A 271 -9.26 0.02 -0.51
CA GLY A 271 -10.34 -0.82 -1.03
C GLY A 271 -11.52 -0.03 -1.57
N SER A 272 -11.82 1.13 -0.97
CA SER A 272 -12.85 2.06 -1.47
C SER A 272 -12.58 2.56 -2.89
N HIS A 273 -11.34 2.55 -3.33
CA HIS A 273 -10.89 2.95 -4.67
C HIS A 273 -10.68 1.77 -5.61
N CYS A 274 -10.35 0.59 -5.07
CA CYS A 274 -10.06 -0.61 -5.85
C CYS A 274 -11.30 -1.44 -6.17
N GLY A 275 -12.26 -1.46 -5.26
CA GLY A 275 -13.42 -2.36 -5.32
C GLY A 275 -13.07 -3.82 -5.05
N PRO A 276 -14.08 -4.71 -5.03
CA PRO A 276 -13.89 -6.13 -4.73
C PRO A 276 -13.26 -6.91 -5.90
N ASN A 277 -12.75 -8.11 -5.60
CA ASN A 277 -12.21 -9.11 -6.53
C ASN A 277 -10.96 -8.66 -7.31
N GLY A 278 -10.20 -7.69 -6.80
CA GLY A 278 -8.88 -7.36 -7.32
C GLY A 278 -7.80 -8.25 -6.73
N VAL A 279 -6.75 -8.50 -7.50
CA VAL A 279 -5.55 -9.22 -7.04
C VAL A 279 -4.31 -8.58 -7.65
N GLY A 280 -3.26 -8.46 -6.85
CA GLY A 280 -1.97 -7.95 -7.27
C GLY A 280 -0.80 -8.71 -6.67
N VAL A 281 0.34 -8.68 -7.34
CA VAL A 281 1.58 -9.30 -6.91
C VAL A 281 2.66 -8.24 -6.80
N CYS A 282 3.26 -8.15 -5.64
CA CYS A 282 4.45 -7.34 -5.38
C CYS A 282 5.66 -8.25 -5.14
N PHE A 283 6.78 -7.91 -5.72
CA PHE A 283 8.03 -8.67 -5.61
C PHE A 283 9.23 -7.76 -5.76
N HIS A 284 10.40 -8.20 -5.26
CA HIS A 284 11.67 -7.52 -5.52
C HIS A 284 12.09 -7.74 -6.98
N ALA A 285 12.48 -6.66 -7.66
CA ALA A 285 12.69 -6.61 -9.09
C ALA A 285 13.94 -5.83 -9.44
N LYS A 286 14.46 -6.02 -10.65
CA LYS A 286 15.57 -5.24 -11.21
C LYS A 286 15.26 -3.75 -11.28
N HIS A 287 14.01 -3.42 -11.44
CA HIS A 287 13.44 -2.06 -11.45
C HIS A 287 11.91 -2.14 -11.31
N ARG A 288 11.32 -1.03 -10.92
CA ARG A 288 9.87 -0.87 -10.87
C ARG A 288 9.28 -0.75 -12.27
#